data_27380f2f58ca02b70ba0645590c252aa
#
_entry.id   27380f2f58ca02b70ba0645590c252aa
#
_cell.length_a   1.000
_cell.length_b   1.000
_cell.length_c   1.000
_cell.angle_alpha   90.00
_cell.angle_beta   90.00
_cell.angle_gamma   90.00
#
_symmetry.space_group_name_H-M   'P 1'
#
loop_
_entity.id
_entity.type
_entity.pdbx_description
1 polymer ?
#
loop_
_entity_poly.entity_id
_entity_poly.type
_entity_poly.pdbx_seq_one_letter_code
_entity_poly.pdbx_strand_id
1 'polypeptide(L)'
;MYAILNYNPQLRPYTAELTQRVTHFQAVKAALAPGGSLSQMANGHFYFGIHHHPEGWVYREWAPAAQQLWLTGEFNHWNPTSHPLRRLEGGVWELVLPGRESLWQGCAVKTLVQYQGAVTEHIPLYARYVTQDAENYLWCARVWEPEEPFPWHPFVPKEEPLLIYEAHVGMAQEKAGIGSYRAFADNTLPWIAQGGYNTVELMAIMEHPYYASFGYQVSN
;
A
#
# COMPACT_ATOMS: atom_id res chain seq x y z
N MET A 1 -2.33 -10.24 -36.88
CA MET A 1 -1.09 -11.03 -36.57
C MET A 1 -0.37 -10.32 -35.44
N TYR A 2 0.07 -11.02 -34.41
CA TYR A 2 0.76 -10.40 -33.27
C TYR A 2 2.18 -9.98 -33.64
N ALA A 3 2.58 -8.76 -33.31
CA ALA A 3 3.91 -8.22 -33.64
C ALA A 3 5.07 -9.09 -33.13
N ILE A 4 4.87 -9.74 -31.96
CA ILE A 4 5.87 -10.65 -31.36
C ILE A 4 6.22 -11.84 -32.28
N LEU A 5 5.31 -12.28 -33.16
CA LEU A 5 5.58 -13.38 -34.10
C LEU A 5 6.52 -12.98 -35.25
N ASN A 6 6.67 -11.66 -35.49
CA ASN A 6 7.66 -11.12 -36.41
C ASN A 6 9.03 -11.00 -35.74
N TYR A 7 9.02 -10.66 -34.44
CA TYR A 7 10.23 -10.58 -33.63
C TYR A 7 10.83 -11.94 -33.31
N ASN A 8 9.97 -12.91 -32.97
CA ASN A 8 10.38 -14.28 -32.67
C ASN A 8 9.51 -15.29 -33.43
N PRO A 9 9.94 -15.73 -34.63
CA PRO A 9 9.22 -16.70 -35.44
C PRO A 9 9.00 -18.07 -34.77
N GLN A 10 9.82 -18.45 -33.78
CA GLN A 10 9.67 -19.70 -33.02
C GLN A 10 8.38 -19.74 -32.21
N LEU A 11 7.72 -18.59 -31.97
CA LEU A 11 6.42 -18.51 -31.29
C LEU A 11 5.23 -18.80 -32.21
N ARG A 12 5.42 -18.95 -33.50
CA ARG A 12 4.33 -19.23 -34.47
C ARG A 12 3.51 -20.48 -34.13
N PRO A 13 4.13 -21.60 -33.70
CA PRO A 13 3.35 -22.79 -33.30
C PRO A 13 2.40 -22.51 -32.12
N TYR A 14 2.66 -21.51 -31.31
CA TYR A 14 1.91 -21.13 -30.10
C TYR A 14 0.93 -19.98 -30.33
N THR A 15 0.53 -19.74 -31.59
CA THR A 15 -0.37 -18.63 -31.95
C THR A 15 -1.75 -18.77 -31.27
N ALA A 16 -2.24 -20.01 -31.08
CA ALA A 16 -3.51 -20.25 -30.41
C ALA A 16 -3.47 -19.84 -28.94
N GLU A 17 -2.42 -20.20 -28.23
CA GLU A 17 -2.20 -19.86 -26.82
C GLU A 17 -2.02 -18.36 -26.65
N LEU A 18 -1.29 -17.70 -27.54
CA LEU A 18 -1.15 -16.25 -27.55
C LEU A 18 -2.49 -15.56 -27.74
N THR A 19 -3.31 -16.07 -28.67
CA THR A 19 -4.67 -15.55 -28.91
C THR A 19 -5.54 -15.70 -27.68
N GLN A 20 -5.52 -16.86 -27.04
CA GLN A 20 -6.29 -17.11 -25.83
C GLN A 20 -5.90 -16.13 -24.70
N ARG A 21 -4.59 -15.91 -24.49
CA ARG A 21 -4.10 -14.94 -23.47
C ARG A 21 -4.55 -13.52 -23.76
N VAL A 22 -4.45 -13.07 -25.01
CA VAL A 22 -4.86 -11.71 -25.39
C VAL A 22 -6.37 -11.54 -25.24
N THR A 23 -7.16 -12.54 -25.69
CA THR A 23 -8.62 -12.52 -25.53
C THR A 23 -9.03 -12.50 -24.07
N HIS A 24 -8.39 -13.31 -23.22
CA HIS A 24 -8.63 -13.30 -21.78
C HIS A 24 -8.29 -11.95 -21.16
N PHE A 25 -7.11 -11.39 -21.47
CA PHE A 25 -6.72 -10.06 -21.00
C PHE A 25 -7.72 -8.98 -21.38
N GLN A 26 -8.18 -8.98 -22.64
CA GLN A 26 -9.15 -7.99 -23.11
C GLN A 26 -10.51 -8.14 -22.41
N ALA A 27 -10.96 -9.38 -22.20
CA ALA A 27 -12.21 -9.64 -21.49
C ALA A 27 -12.13 -9.16 -20.02
N VAL A 28 -11.05 -9.49 -19.32
CA VAL A 28 -10.82 -9.03 -17.92
C VAL A 28 -10.70 -7.50 -17.88
N LYS A 29 -9.94 -6.88 -18.79
CA LYS A 29 -9.83 -5.44 -18.89
C LYS A 29 -11.19 -4.76 -19.10
N ALA A 30 -12.01 -5.29 -20.00
CA ALA A 30 -13.35 -4.74 -20.26
C ALA A 30 -14.29 -4.88 -19.05
N ALA A 31 -14.16 -5.98 -18.29
CA ALA A 31 -14.94 -6.19 -17.07
C ALA A 31 -14.51 -5.23 -15.93
N LEU A 32 -13.20 -5.01 -15.77
CA LEU A 32 -12.66 -4.17 -14.71
C LEU A 32 -12.80 -2.66 -14.99
N ALA A 33 -12.64 -2.26 -16.25
CA ALA A 33 -12.66 -0.86 -16.68
C ALA A 33 -13.51 -0.67 -17.94
N PRO A 34 -14.84 -0.82 -17.86
CA PRO A 34 -15.73 -0.70 -19.02
C PRO A 34 -15.66 0.71 -19.60
N GLY A 35 -15.09 0.84 -20.80
CA GLY A 35 -14.92 2.12 -21.51
C GLY A 35 -13.82 3.04 -20.97
N GLY A 36 -13.07 2.60 -19.95
CA GLY A 36 -11.99 3.35 -19.32
C GLY A 36 -10.61 2.73 -19.46
N SER A 37 -9.62 3.33 -18.78
CA SER A 37 -8.28 2.79 -18.64
C SER A 37 -8.13 2.04 -17.32
N LEU A 38 -7.23 1.05 -17.26
CA LEU A 38 -6.89 0.35 -16.02
C LEU A 38 -6.32 1.30 -14.95
N SER A 39 -5.67 2.40 -15.36
CA SER A 39 -5.18 3.42 -14.43
C SER A 39 -6.31 4.14 -13.68
N GLN A 40 -7.48 4.29 -14.27
CA GLN A 40 -8.65 4.86 -13.59
C GLN A 40 -9.26 3.88 -12.58
N MET A 41 -9.10 2.59 -12.81
CA MET A 41 -9.55 1.54 -11.91
C MET A 41 -8.56 1.31 -10.75
N ALA A 42 -7.25 1.56 -10.98
CA ALA A 42 -6.18 1.35 -10.01
C ALA A 42 -6.13 2.47 -8.93
N ASN A 43 -7.25 2.70 -8.26
CA ASN A 43 -7.47 3.75 -7.28
C ASN A 43 -7.87 3.21 -5.89
N GLY A 44 -7.61 1.93 -5.62
CA GLY A 44 -8.00 1.26 -4.38
C GLY A 44 -7.52 1.97 -3.11
N HIS A 45 -6.37 2.63 -3.16
CA HIS A 45 -5.82 3.40 -2.05
C HIS A 45 -6.62 4.68 -1.70
N PHE A 46 -7.51 5.16 -2.58
CA PHE A 46 -8.48 6.22 -2.28
C PHE A 46 -9.82 5.68 -1.78
N TYR A 47 -10.07 4.39 -1.97
CA TYR A 47 -11.33 3.76 -1.62
C TYR A 47 -11.22 2.92 -0.34
N PHE A 48 -10.20 2.08 -0.23
CA PHE A 48 -9.92 1.24 0.93
C PHE A 48 -9.06 1.96 1.95
N GLY A 49 -9.09 1.47 3.19
CA GLY A 49 -8.42 2.09 4.32
C GLY A 49 -9.30 3.10 5.04
N ILE A 50 -8.69 3.92 5.88
CA ILE A 50 -9.37 4.92 6.71
C ILE A 50 -9.20 6.29 6.07
N HIS A 51 -10.31 6.94 5.73
CA HIS A 51 -10.33 8.25 5.07
C HIS A 51 -11.24 9.23 5.81
N HIS A 52 -10.78 10.46 5.92
CA HIS A 52 -11.59 11.57 6.41
C HIS A 52 -12.49 12.11 5.30
N HIS A 53 -13.75 12.37 5.64
CA HIS A 53 -14.76 13.02 4.79
C HIS A 53 -15.40 14.19 5.56
N PRO A 54 -16.09 15.11 4.90
CA PRO A 54 -16.70 16.27 5.57
C PRO A 54 -17.62 15.93 6.74
N GLU A 55 -18.28 14.76 6.70
CA GLU A 55 -19.24 14.32 7.73
C GLU A 55 -18.65 13.37 8.78
N GLY A 56 -17.35 13.05 8.67
CA GLY A 56 -16.67 12.12 9.57
C GLY A 56 -15.67 11.22 8.86
N TRP A 57 -15.56 9.99 9.30
CA TRP A 57 -14.58 9.03 8.79
C TRP A 57 -15.27 7.84 8.13
N VAL A 58 -14.66 7.34 7.06
CA VAL A 58 -15.08 6.11 6.39
C VAL A 58 -13.89 5.14 6.38
N TYR A 59 -14.12 3.96 6.93
CA TYR A 59 -13.19 2.85 6.85
C TYR A 59 -13.76 1.77 5.93
N ARG A 60 -12.95 1.35 4.96
CA ARG A 60 -13.29 0.23 4.07
C ARG A 60 -12.20 -0.82 4.06
N GLU A 61 -12.64 -2.07 4.11
CA GLU A 61 -11.77 -3.26 4.09
C GLU A 61 -12.26 -4.24 3.02
N TRP A 62 -11.35 -5.01 2.44
CA TRP A 62 -11.69 -6.08 1.51
C TRP A 62 -11.40 -7.43 2.14
N ALA A 63 -12.45 -8.17 2.50
CA ALA A 63 -12.36 -9.47 3.13
C ALA A 63 -13.52 -10.36 2.70
N PRO A 64 -13.51 -10.89 1.46
CA PRO A 64 -14.65 -11.59 0.86
C PRO A 64 -15.04 -12.86 1.62
N ALA A 65 -14.09 -13.54 2.26
CA ALA A 65 -14.31 -14.77 3.01
C ALA A 65 -14.71 -14.53 4.47
N ALA A 66 -14.57 -13.32 5.01
CA ALA A 66 -14.88 -13.02 6.39
C ALA A 66 -16.38 -13.12 6.69
N GLN A 67 -16.69 -13.54 7.92
CA GLN A 67 -18.05 -13.62 8.43
C GLN A 67 -18.48 -12.30 9.09
N GLN A 68 -17.53 -11.62 9.75
CA GLN A 68 -17.72 -10.31 10.37
C GLN A 68 -16.39 -9.59 10.54
N LEU A 69 -16.41 -8.26 10.45
CA LEU A 69 -15.29 -7.39 10.77
C LEU A 69 -15.71 -6.34 11.81
N TRP A 70 -14.74 -5.93 12.64
CA TRP A 70 -14.86 -4.79 13.56
C TRP A 70 -13.61 -3.94 13.50
N LEU A 71 -13.78 -2.63 13.70
CA LEU A 71 -12.67 -1.71 13.96
C LEU A 71 -12.55 -1.52 15.47
N THR A 72 -11.35 -1.68 16.00
CA THR A 72 -11.04 -1.42 17.41
C THR A 72 -9.78 -0.54 17.50
N GLY A 73 -9.64 0.17 18.60
CA GLY A 73 -8.50 1.05 18.80
C GLY A 73 -8.63 1.96 20.00
N GLU A 74 -7.74 2.94 20.10
CA GLU A 74 -7.78 3.94 21.17
C GLU A 74 -9.13 4.69 21.23
N PHE A 75 -9.73 4.97 20.08
CA PHE A 75 -10.99 5.71 19.96
C PHE A 75 -12.18 5.05 20.64
N ASN A 76 -12.17 3.74 20.81
CA ASN A 76 -13.23 2.98 21.47
C ASN A 76 -12.73 2.18 22.67
N HIS A 77 -11.58 2.57 23.25
CA HIS A 77 -10.93 1.89 24.38
C HIS A 77 -10.69 0.39 24.11
N TRP A 78 -10.33 0.07 22.87
CA TRP A 78 -10.06 -1.30 22.41
C TRP A 78 -11.25 -2.26 22.57
N ASN A 79 -12.48 -1.74 22.58
CA ASN A 79 -13.67 -2.57 22.64
C ASN A 79 -13.83 -3.38 21.34
N PRO A 80 -13.76 -4.74 21.39
CA PRO A 80 -13.66 -5.56 20.20
C PRO A 80 -14.97 -5.68 19.39
N THR A 81 -16.11 -5.22 19.93
CA THR A 81 -17.41 -5.46 19.30
C THR A 81 -18.26 -4.22 19.08
N SER A 82 -17.80 -3.05 19.55
CA SER A 82 -18.61 -1.82 19.51
C SER A 82 -18.77 -1.20 18.12
N HIS A 83 -17.86 -1.51 17.19
CA HIS A 83 -17.82 -0.91 15.85
C HIS A 83 -17.75 -1.97 14.75
N PRO A 84 -18.87 -2.72 14.53
CA PRO A 84 -18.94 -3.70 13.45
C PRO A 84 -19.00 -3.00 12.10
N LEU A 85 -18.31 -3.56 11.11
CA LEU A 85 -18.42 -3.13 9.73
C LEU A 85 -19.64 -3.78 9.08
N ARG A 86 -20.26 -3.03 8.18
CA ARG A 86 -21.34 -3.49 7.32
C ARG A 86 -20.76 -4.12 6.05
N ARG A 87 -21.22 -5.31 5.69
CA ARG A 87 -20.85 -5.97 4.45
C ARG A 87 -21.54 -5.31 3.25
N LEU A 88 -20.75 -4.99 2.22
CA LEU A 88 -21.20 -4.51 0.93
C LEU A 88 -21.02 -5.60 -0.13
N GLU A 89 -21.31 -5.29 -1.39
CA GLU A 89 -21.07 -6.17 -2.52
C GLU A 89 -19.56 -6.37 -2.78
N GLY A 90 -19.20 -7.44 -3.48
CA GLY A 90 -17.82 -7.73 -3.89
C GLY A 90 -16.86 -8.10 -2.75
N GLY A 91 -17.37 -8.38 -1.55
CA GLY A 91 -16.55 -8.72 -0.38
C GLY A 91 -15.96 -7.51 0.34
N VAL A 92 -16.47 -6.34 0.06
CA VAL A 92 -16.12 -5.08 0.74
C VAL A 92 -16.88 -4.98 2.06
N TRP A 93 -16.22 -4.38 3.06
CA TRP A 93 -16.78 -4.06 4.37
C TRP A 93 -16.59 -2.57 4.64
N GLU A 94 -17.58 -1.94 5.26
CA GLU A 94 -17.59 -0.50 5.49
C GLU A 94 -18.04 -0.16 6.91
N LEU A 95 -17.35 0.81 7.51
CA LEU A 95 -17.76 1.48 8.76
C LEU A 95 -17.73 3.00 8.50
N VAL A 96 -18.80 3.66 8.89
CA VAL A 96 -18.90 5.13 8.92
C VAL A 96 -18.91 5.58 10.37
N LEU A 97 -17.98 6.44 10.72
CA LEU A 97 -17.87 7.08 12.03
C LEU A 97 -18.24 8.56 11.87
N PRO A 98 -19.36 9.04 12.42
CA PRO A 98 -19.79 10.42 12.28
C PRO A 98 -18.91 11.36 13.12
N GLY A 99 -18.70 12.56 12.60
CA GLY A 99 -17.91 13.60 13.28
C GLY A 99 -16.39 13.42 13.07
N ARG A 100 -15.70 14.55 12.94
CA ARG A 100 -14.25 14.58 12.76
C ARG A 100 -13.48 14.05 13.98
N GLU A 101 -14.06 14.24 15.15
CA GLU A 101 -13.50 13.86 16.46
C GLU A 101 -13.52 12.35 16.74
N SER A 102 -14.25 11.56 15.92
CA SER A 102 -14.33 10.11 16.09
C SER A 102 -13.00 9.39 15.94
N LEU A 103 -12.13 9.93 15.09
CA LEU A 103 -10.73 9.52 14.97
C LEU A 103 -9.84 10.77 14.93
N TRP A 104 -8.55 10.61 15.23
CA TRP A 104 -7.58 11.70 15.20
C TRP A 104 -6.25 11.23 14.61
N GLN A 105 -5.41 12.18 14.20
CA GLN A 105 -4.06 11.91 13.71
C GLN A 105 -3.26 11.08 14.74
N GLY A 106 -2.74 9.94 14.30
CA GLY A 106 -1.95 9.03 15.13
C GLY A 106 -2.75 8.07 16.00
N CYS A 107 -4.10 8.12 15.99
CA CYS A 107 -4.95 7.16 16.71
C CYS A 107 -4.61 5.73 16.32
N ALA A 108 -4.29 4.87 17.29
CA ALA A 108 -3.99 3.47 17.05
C ALA A 108 -5.26 2.66 16.79
N VAL A 109 -5.23 1.85 15.75
CA VAL A 109 -6.37 1.01 15.36
C VAL A 109 -5.92 -0.36 14.85
N LYS A 110 -6.83 -1.34 14.98
CA LYS A 110 -6.74 -2.68 14.41
C LYS A 110 -8.08 -3.11 13.83
N THR A 111 -8.04 -4.02 12.88
CA THR A 111 -9.22 -4.73 12.37
C THR A 111 -9.32 -6.10 13.02
N LEU A 112 -10.47 -6.43 13.53
CA LEU A 112 -10.80 -7.78 13.95
C LEU A 112 -11.56 -8.48 12.83
N VAL A 113 -11.11 -9.67 12.47
CA VAL A 113 -11.68 -10.48 11.39
C VAL A 113 -12.17 -11.79 11.94
N GLN A 114 -13.46 -12.06 11.80
CA GLN A 114 -14.05 -13.37 12.13
C GLN A 114 -14.07 -14.25 10.88
N TYR A 115 -13.46 -15.43 11.00
CA TYR A 115 -13.48 -16.46 9.99
C TYR A 115 -13.47 -17.85 10.63
N GLN A 116 -14.38 -18.73 10.19
CA GLN A 116 -14.53 -20.12 10.69
C GLN A 116 -14.58 -20.24 12.23
N GLY A 117 -15.25 -19.30 12.88
CA GLY A 117 -15.42 -19.29 14.34
C GLY A 117 -14.25 -18.70 15.12
N ALA A 118 -13.13 -18.40 14.48
CA ALA A 118 -12.01 -17.69 15.09
C ALA A 118 -12.09 -16.19 14.81
N VAL A 119 -11.59 -15.37 15.75
CA VAL A 119 -11.39 -13.93 15.57
C VAL A 119 -9.91 -13.64 15.66
N THR A 120 -9.37 -12.97 14.66
CA THR A 120 -7.96 -12.60 14.58
C THR A 120 -7.79 -11.11 14.40
N GLU A 121 -6.70 -10.56 14.93
CA GLU A 121 -6.33 -9.15 14.77
C GLU A 121 -5.48 -8.96 13.55
N HIS A 122 -5.79 -7.90 12.78
CA HIS A 122 -5.03 -7.52 11.58
C HIS A 122 -4.78 -6.01 11.57
N ILE A 123 -3.72 -5.61 10.87
CA ILE A 123 -3.53 -4.23 10.45
C ILE A 123 -4.53 -3.96 9.33
N PRO A 124 -5.27 -2.82 9.35
CA PRO A 124 -6.14 -2.42 8.25
C PRO A 124 -5.42 -2.42 6.90
N LEU A 125 -6.07 -2.95 5.86
CA LEU A 125 -5.60 -2.87 4.49
C LEU A 125 -5.39 -1.39 4.10
N TYR A 126 -4.36 -1.08 3.34
CA TYR A 126 -3.97 0.29 2.98
C TYR A 126 -3.65 1.19 4.18
N ALA A 127 -3.22 0.65 5.32
CA ALA A 127 -2.67 1.46 6.41
C ALA A 127 -1.47 2.28 5.90
N ARG A 128 -1.51 3.60 6.11
CA ARG A 128 -0.47 4.53 5.64
C ARG A 128 0.67 4.68 6.63
N TYR A 129 0.42 4.38 7.88
CA TYR A 129 1.38 4.46 8.97
C TYR A 129 1.15 3.31 9.94
N VAL A 130 2.21 2.59 10.26
CA VAL A 130 2.20 1.43 11.14
C VAL A 130 3.30 1.60 12.17
N THR A 131 3.01 1.29 13.44
CA THR A 131 3.99 1.35 14.52
C THR A 131 3.97 0.08 15.34
N GLN A 132 5.12 -0.30 15.83
CA GLN A 132 5.26 -1.33 16.85
C GLN A 132 5.30 -0.68 18.23
N ASP A 133 4.51 -1.19 19.16
CA ASP A 133 4.57 -0.78 20.56
C ASP A 133 5.88 -1.29 21.19
N ALA A 134 6.57 -0.41 21.91
CA ALA A 134 7.90 -0.70 22.46
C ALA A 134 7.87 -1.67 23.65
N GLU A 135 6.73 -1.79 24.34
CA GLU A 135 6.60 -2.61 25.55
C GLU A 135 6.11 -4.02 25.23
N ASN A 136 5.06 -4.13 24.39
CA ASN A 136 4.41 -5.41 24.09
C ASN A 136 4.73 -5.95 22.70
N TYR A 137 5.47 -5.19 21.89
CA TYR A 137 5.86 -5.53 20.51
C TYR A 137 4.69 -5.77 19.55
N LEU A 138 3.49 -5.33 19.89
CA LEU A 138 2.33 -5.45 19.03
C LEU A 138 2.32 -4.34 17.97
N TRP A 139 1.92 -4.71 16.76
CA TRP A 139 1.79 -3.79 15.66
C TRP A 139 0.38 -3.21 15.58
N CYS A 140 0.29 -1.90 15.35
CA CYS A 140 -0.96 -1.18 15.13
C CYS A 140 -0.84 -0.26 13.92
N ALA A 141 -1.91 -0.12 13.16
CA ALA A 141 -2.03 1.01 12.24
C ALA A 141 -2.28 2.29 13.04
N ARG A 142 -1.78 3.40 12.49
CA ARG A 142 -2.06 4.75 12.97
C ARG A 142 -2.88 5.49 11.94
N VAL A 143 -3.96 6.12 12.35
CA VAL A 143 -4.73 7.01 11.49
C VAL A 143 -3.81 8.11 10.98
N TRP A 144 -3.78 8.33 9.67
CA TRP A 144 -2.87 9.28 9.03
C TRP A 144 -3.66 10.38 8.33
N GLU A 145 -3.78 11.51 9.02
CA GLU A 145 -4.44 12.73 8.52
C GLU A 145 -3.71 13.94 9.13
N PRO A 146 -2.48 14.22 8.69
CA PRO A 146 -1.71 15.34 9.24
C PRO A 146 -2.35 16.67 8.89
N GLU A 147 -2.33 17.62 9.81
CA GLU A 147 -2.83 18.99 9.60
C GLU A 147 -2.08 19.68 8.46
N GLU A 148 -0.78 19.45 8.38
CA GLU A 148 0.08 19.94 7.31
C GLU A 148 0.60 18.75 6.49
N PRO A 149 -0.01 18.46 5.33
CA PRO A 149 0.48 17.41 4.46
C PRO A 149 1.84 17.79 3.88
N PHE A 150 2.66 16.76 3.57
CA PHE A 150 3.96 17.00 2.93
C PHE A 150 3.80 17.78 1.63
N PRO A 151 4.52 18.91 1.45
CA PRO A 151 4.40 19.74 0.26
C PRO A 151 5.15 19.10 -0.92
N TRP A 152 4.48 18.24 -1.67
CA TRP A 152 5.03 17.66 -2.87
C TRP A 152 5.27 18.72 -3.93
N HIS A 153 6.49 18.82 -4.42
CA HIS A 153 6.78 19.68 -5.57
C HIS A 153 6.40 18.96 -6.88
N PRO A 154 5.82 19.67 -7.85
CA PRO A 154 5.57 19.09 -9.15
C PRO A 154 6.87 18.57 -9.78
N PHE A 155 6.86 17.31 -10.19
CA PHE A 155 7.97 16.70 -10.89
C PHE A 155 7.63 16.62 -12.39
N VAL A 156 8.46 17.22 -13.22
CA VAL A 156 8.38 17.09 -14.67
C VAL A 156 9.54 16.18 -15.09
N PRO A 157 9.25 14.98 -15.59
CA PRO A 157 10.29 14.09 -16.11
C PRO A 157 11.08 14.80 -17.22
N LYS A 158 12.40 14.75 -17.16
CA LYS A 158 13.26 15.22 -18.25
C LYS A 158 13.34 14.13 -19.32
N GLU A 159 13.40 14.54 -20.60
CA GLU A 159 13.65 13.64 -21.73
C GLU A 159 15.14 13.29 -21.83
N GLU A 160 15.73 12.80 -20.74
CA GLU A 160 17.11 12.39 -20.66
C GLU A 160 17.18 10.87 -20.41
N PRO A 161 18.21 10.17 -20.86
CA PRO A 161 18.42 8.78 -20.48
C PRO A 161 18.48 8.63 -18.95
N LEU A 162 17.77 7.63 -18.42
CA LEU A 162 17.80 7.35 -16.99
C LEU A 162 19.15 6.72 -16.62
N LEU A 163 19.87 7.36 -15.70
CA LEU A 163 21.03 6.83 -15.02
C LEU A 163 20.61 6.49 -13.60
N ILE A 164 20.26 5.22 -13.39
CA ILE A 164 19.61 4.76 -12.17
C ILE A 164 20.64 4.25 -11.17
N TYR A 165 20.56 4.71 -9.92
CA TYR A 165 21.28 4.16 -8.79
C TYR A 165 20.28 3.45 -7.87
N GLU A 166 20.42 2.13 -7.75
CA GLU A 166 19.61 1.34 -6.82
C GLU A 166 20.24 1.38 -5.42
N ALA A 167 19.43 1.68 -4.39
CA ALA A 167 19.93 1.84 -3.04
C ALA A 167 18.97 1.27 -1.99
N HIS A 168 19.52 0.69 -0.93
CA HIS A 168 18.82 0.30 0.28
C HIS A 168 19.15 1.30 1.39
N VAL A 169 18.17 2.08 1.84
CA VAL A 169 18.38 3.19 2.79
C VAL A 169 19.11 2.76 4.04
N GLY A 170 18.67 1.66 4.68
CA GLY A 170 19.24 1.17 5.93
C GLY A 170 20.69 0.66 5.82
N MET A 171 21.15 0.34 4.62
CA MET A 171 22.51 -0.17 4.35
C MET A 171 23.44 0.86 3.71
N ALA A 172 22.93 2.00 3.28
CA ALA A 172 23.68 3.01 2.54
C ALA A 172 24.47 3.94 3.50
N GLN A 173 25.22 3.37 4.41
CA GLN A 173 26.12 4.09 5.34
C GLN A 173 27.31 3.23 5.73
N GLU A 174 28.41 3.89 6.16
CA GLU A 174 29.62 3.19 6.64
C GLU A 174 29.59 2.90 8.14
N LYS A 175 28.74 3.61 8.90
CA LYS A 175 28.60 3.38 10.34
C LYS A 175 27.89 2.07 10.62
N ALA A 176 28.32 1.34 11.64
CA ALA A 176 27.63 0.15 12.11
C ALA A 176 26.18 0.48 12.52
N GLY A 177 25.24 -0.41 12.15
CA GLY A 177 23.82 -0.26 12.43
C GLY A 177 23.00 0.08 11.19
N ILE A 178 21.74 0.43 11.41
CA ILE A 178 20.76 0.72 10.35
C ILE A 178 20.79 2.22 10.03
N GLY A 179 20.96 2.57 8.76
CA GLY A 179 20.89 3.96 8.27
C GLY A 179 19.48 4.54 8.39
N SER A 180 19.40 5.83 8.74
CA SER A 180 18.13 6.55 8.74
C SER A 180 17.83 7.21 7.39
N TYR A 181 16.56 7.45 7.10
CA TYR A 181 16.15 8.22 5.92
C TYR A 181 16.76 9.61 5.88
N ARG A 182 16.90 10.27 7.06
CA ARG A 182 17.56 11.59 7.15
C ARG A 182 19.02 11.51 6.75
N ALA A 183 19.77 10.56 7.30
CA ALA A 183 21.19 10.39 6.96
C ALA A 183 21.38 10.05 5.48
N PHE A 184 20.49 9.23 4.91
CA PHE A 184 20.49 8.93 3.49
C PHE A 184 20.26 10.18 2.64
N ALA A 185 19.26 10.99 2.98
CA ALA A 185 18.95 12.22 2.26
C ALA A 185 20.09 13.24 2.35
N ASP A 186 20.69 13.40 3.53
CA ASP A 186 21.68 14.44 3.76
C ASP A 186 23.10 14.06 3.23
N ASN A 187 23.44 12.78 3.21
CA ASN A 187 24.80 12.34 2.85
C ASN A 187 24.85 11.50 1.57
N THR A 188 23.95 10.53 1.41
CA THR A 188 24.02 9.55 0.32
C THR A 188 23.47 10.11 -0.99
N LEU A 189 22.33 10.81 -0.97
CA LEU A 189 21.75 11.39 -2.18
C LEU A 189 22.68 12.40 -2.87
N PRO A 190 23.33 13.34 -2.15
CA PRO A 190 24.29 14.25 -2.79
C PRO A 190 25.47 13.52 -3.43
N TRP A 191 25.96 12.45 -2.81
CA TRP A 191 27.02 11.63 -3.35
C TRP A 191 26.60 10.91 -4.63
N ILE A 192 25.40 10.32 -4.66
CA ILE A 192 24.82 9.69 -5.86
C ILE A 192 24.71 10.71 -6.99
N ALA A 193 24.22 11.92 -6.71
CA ALA A 193 24.09 12.99 -7.69
C ALA A 193 25.45 13.46 -8.24
N GLN A 194 26.49 13.56 -7.40
CA GLN A 194 27.85 13.87 -7.82
C GLN A 194 28.44 12.78 -8.73
N GLY A 195 28.02 11.53 -8.55
CA GLY A 195 28.37 10.41 -9.42
C GLY A 195 27.73 10.47 -10.82
N GLY A 196 26.87 11.47 -11.07
CA GLY A 196 26.20 11.68 -12.35
C GLY A 196 24.90 10.91 -12.53
N TYR A 197 24.40 10.23 -11.49
CA TYR A 197 23.10 9.58 -11.53
C TYR A 197 21.97 10.62 -11.41
N ASN A 198 20.91 10.44 -12.20
CA ASN A 198 19.75 11.34 -12.22
C ASN A 198 18.47 10.70 -11.65
N THR A 199 18.55 9.44 -11.28
CA THR A 199 17.42 8.67 -10.76
C THR A 199 17.91 7.76 -9.64
N VAL A 200 17.12 7.64 -8.57
CA VAL A 200 17.34 6.68 -7.48
C VAL A 200 16.19 5.71 -7.42
N GLU A 201 16.48 4.41 -7.42
CA GLU A 201 15.54 3.34 -7.15
C GLU A 201 15.74 2.87 -5.69
N LEU A 202 14.73 3.12 -4.85
CA LEU A 202 14.80 2.74 -3.44
C LEU A 202 14.26 1.33 -3.21
N MET A 203 15.10 0.47 -2.64
CA MET A 203 14.75 -0.90 -2.28
C MET A 203 13.97 -0.92 -0.96
N ALA A 204 12.94 -1.77 -0.91
CA ALA A 204 12.30 -2.26 0.31
C ALA A 204 11.99 -1.18 1.37
N ILE A 205 11.32 -0.10 0.97
CA ILE A 205 11.01 1.07 1.82
C ILE A 205 9.74 0.90 2.67
N MET A 206 8.96 -0.16 2.45
CA MET A 206 7.75 -0.42 3.24
C MET A 206 8.11 -0.83 4.66
N GLU A 207 7.20 -0.56 5.61
CA GLU A 207 7.36 -0.97 7.01
C GLU A 207 7.48 -2.49 7.14
N HIS A 208 8.40 -2.97 7.95
CA HIS A 208 8.69 -4.38 8.14
C HIS A 208 9.12 -4.70 9.57
N PRO A 209 8.60 -5.80 10.15
CA PRO A 209 8.86 -6.14 11.55
C PRO A 209 10.23 -6.81 11.77
N TYR A 210 10.82 -7.37 10.72
CA TYR A 210 12.05 -8.14 10.81
C TYR A 210 13.12 -7.57 9.90
N TYR A 211 14.05 -6.79 10.46
CA TYR A 211 15.07 -6.09 9.69
C TYR A 211 15.98 -7.03 8.88
N ALA A 212 16.27 -8.25 9.39
CA ALA A 212 17.08 -9.21 8.64
C ALA A 212 16.42 -9.71 7.34
N SER A 213 15.16 -9.40 7.11
CA SER A 213 14.53 -9.58 5.80
C SER A 213 14.93 -8.51 4.77
N PHE A 214 15.69 -7.51 5.18
CA PHE A 214 16.03 -6.30 4.39
C PHE A 214 14.80 -5.53 3.87
N GLY A 215 13.66 -5.64 4.57
CA GLY A 215 12.41 -5.00 4.19
C GLY A 215 11.56 -5.76 3.17
N TYR A 216 11.90 -7.02 2.87
CA TYR A 216 11.10 -7.85 1.95
C TYR A 216 10.00 -8.67 2.64
N GLN A 217 9.90 -8.62 3.97
CA GLN A 217 8.78 -9.17 4.75
C GLN A 217 7.99 -8.01 5.35
N VAL A 218 7.16 -7.38 4.54
CA VAL A 218 6.39 -6.20 4.92
C VAL A 218 5.31 -6.51 5.94
N SER A 219 4.92 -5.51 6.74
CA SER A 219 3.86 -5.64 7.77
C SER A 219 2.46 -5.43 7.21
N ASN A 220 2.30 -4.71 6.09
CA ASN A 220 1.01 -4.33 5.50
C ASN A 220 1.15 -3.97 4.01
#